data_2cee5876a3fba466fbb8a139ac642fb2
#
_entry.id   2cee5876a3fba466fbb8a139ac642fb2
#
_cell.length_a   1.000
_cell.length_b   1.000
_cell.length_c   1.000
_cell.angle_alpha   90.00
_cell.angle_beta   90.00
_cell.angle_gamma   90.00
#
_symmetry.space_group_name_H-M   'P 1'
#
loop_
_entity.id
_entity.type
_entity.pdbx_description
1 polymer ?
#
loop_
_entity_poly.entity_id
_entity_poly.type
_entity_poly.pdbx_seq_one_letter_code
_entity_poly.pdbx_strand_id
1 'polypeptide(L)'
;MKNEIVSLSLGTDSIIAIIGIVVTILIPVIGGIYKIVTSTKKYELTENYRKELLQWYTSVVEIMIRIIHSMESQEFFSDEFQPQKMEMLSRLSALTEIGRFYFPNVIKGDYFGHDKPSAYQGYRDICLEFLVYFYNTALKSVDDSNVATVYKGNIIK
;
A
#
# COMPACT_ATOMS: atom_id res chain seq x y z
N MET A 1 -7.12 52.94 -62.12
CA MET A 1 -7.59 52.48 -60.80
C MET A 1 -6.38 52.41 -59.85
N LYS A 2 -6.23 53.36 -58.95
CA LYS A 2 -5.13 53.31 -57.91
C LYS A 2 -5.64 52.49 -56.74
N ASN A 3 -4.97 51.43 -56.44
CA ASN A 3 -5.20 50.67 -55.20
C ASN A 3 -4.54 51.45 -54.04
N GLU A 4 -5.30 52.15 -53.25
CA GLU A 4 -4.87 52.64 -51.96
C GLU A 4 -4.71 51.50 -50.98
N ILE A 5 -3.45 51.12 -50.69
CA ILE A 5 -3.12 50.24 -49.58
C ILE A 5 -3.24 51.11 -48.35
N VAL A 6 -4.33 50.98 -47.60
CA VAL A 6 -4.48 51.57 -46.25
C VAL A 6 -3.56 50.86 -45.33
N SER A 7 -2.38 51.42 -45.06
CA SER A 7 -1.48 50.94 -44.03
C SER A 7 -2.10 51.30 -42.67
N LEU A 8 -2.66 50.29 -42.00
CA LEU A 8 -3.19 50.40 -40.63
C LEU A 8 -1.96 50.48 -39.72
N SER A 9 -1.46 51.70 -39.44
CA SER A 9 -0.46 51.93 -38.43
C SER A 9 -1.17 51.83 -37.05
N LEU A 10 -1.10 50.64 -36.41
CA LEU A 10 -1.49 50.54 -35.00
C LEU A 10 -0.61 51.45 -34.17
N GLY A 11 -1.17 52.43 -33.52
CA GLY A 11 -0.43 53.26 -32.57
C GLY A 11 0.11 52.42 -31.36
N THR A 12 1.22 52.83 -30.78
CA THR A 12 1.84 52.18 -29.63
C THR A 12 0.84 51.85 -28.51
N ASP A 13 -0.13 52.71 -28.25
CA ASP A 13 -1.14 52.54 -27.22
C ASP A 13 -2.12 51.39 -27.55
N SER A 14 -2.43 51.19 -28.82
CA SER A 14 -3.26 50.04 -29.25
C SER A 14 -2.52 48.71 -29.12
N ILE A 15 -1.21 48.68 -29.35
CA ILE A 15 -0.39 47.51 -29.18
C ILE A 15 -0.30 47.13 -27.69
N ILE A 16 -0.11 48.10 -26.79
CA ILE A 16 -0.07 47.88 -25.35
C ILE A 16 -1.41 47.35 -24.83
N ALA A 17 -2.51 47.91 -25.32
CA ALA A 17 -3.87 47.45 -24.96
C ALA A 17 -4.11 45.96 -25.39
N ILE A 18 -3.71 45.61 -26.60
CA ILE A 18 -3.83 44.23 -27.10
C ILE A 18 -2.99 43.23 -26.26
N ILE A 19 -1.75 43.60 -25.94
CA ILE A 19 -0.90 42.79 -25.07
C ILE A 19 -1.53 42.63 -23.70
N GLY A 20 -2.06 43.67 -23.11
CA GLY A 20 -2.77 43.62 -21.81
C GLY A 20 -3.96 42.66 -21.82
N ILE A 21 -4.78 42.68 -22.87
CA ILE A 21 -5.92 41.77 -23.03
C ILE A 21 -5.45 40.32 -23.16
N VAL A 22 -4.45 40.08 -23.98
CA VAL A 22 -3.89 38.72 -24.21
C VAL A 22 -3.34 38.13 -22.91
N VAL A 23 -2.57 38.90 -22.15
CA VAL A 23 -2.01 38.45 -20.86
C VAL A 23 -3.12 38.17 -19.82
N THR A 24 -4.15 39.03 -19.78
CA THR A 24 -5.29 38.89 -18.85
C THR A 24 -6.07 37.58 -19.12
N ILE A 25 -6.14 37.14 -20.36
CA ILE A 25 -6.84 35.89 -20.75
C ILE A 25 -5.92 34.69 -20.54
N LEU A 26 -4.62 34.77 -20.88
CA LEU A 26 -3.69 33.65 -20.81
C LEU A 26 -3.44 33.19 -19.39
N ILE A 27 -3.31 34.09 -18.41
CA ILE A 27 -3.03 33.72 -17.02
C ILE A 27 -4.11 32.80 -16.43
N PRO A 28 -5.42 33.12 -16.48
CA PRO A 28 -6.45 32.24 -15.95
C PRO A 28 -6.58 30.92 -16.74
N VAL A 29 -6.35 30.92 -18.05
CA VAL A 29 -6.37 29.71 -18.88
C VAL A 29 -5.25 28.73 -18.44
N ILE A 30 -4.02 29.22 -18.32
CA ILE A 30 -2.88 28.42 -17.87
C ILE A 30 -3.12 27.92 -16.44
N GLY A 31 -3.61 28.76 -15.54
CA GLY A 31 -3.95 28.38 -14.16
C GLY A 31 -5.05 27.32 -14.11
N GLY A 32 -6.06 27.43 -14.96
CA GLY A 32 -7.14 26.45 -15.08
C GLY A 32 -6.64 25.08 -15.58
N ILE A 33 -5.81 25.06 -16.62
CA ILE A 33 -5.20 23.82 -17.14
C ILE A 33 -4.32 23.19 -16.08
N TYR A 34 -3.46 23.96 -15.39
CA TYR A 34 -2.60 23.45 -14.32
C TYR A 34 -3.43 22.81 -13.19
N LYS A 35 -4.52 23.46 -12.76
CA LYS A 35 -5.42 22.93 -11.72
C LYS A 35 -6.07 21.61 -12.16
N ILE A 36 -6.56 21.51 -13.39
CA ILE A 36 -7.18 20.29 -13.93
C ILE A 36 -6.16 19.15 -13.94
N VAL A 37 -4.97 19.37 -14.53
CA VAL A 37 -3.91 18.35 -14.61
C VAL A 37 -3.48 17.88 -13.24
N THR A 38 -3.29 18.78 -12.29
CA THR A 38 -2.88 18.42 -10.92
C THR A 38 -3.98 17.64 -10.17
N SER A 39 -5.25 18.02 -10.36
CA SER A 39 -6.40 17.35 -9.77
C SER A 39 -6.54 15.92 -10.33
N THR A 40 -6.40 15.74 -11.63
CA THR A 40 -6.48 14.42 -12.28
C THR A 40 -5.38 13.48 -11.81
N LYS A 41 -4.13 13.95 -11.75
CA LYS A 41 -3.00 13.16 -11.22
C LYS A 41 -3.22 12.73 -9.77
N LYS A 42 -3.73 13.62 -8.92
CA LYS A 42 -4.04 13.28 -7.53
C LYS A 42 -5.11 12.20 -7.44
N TYR A 43 -6.13 12.26 -8.28
CA TYR A 43 -7.19 11.25 -8.34
C TYR A 43 -6.66 9.87 -8.78
N GLU A 44 -5.85 9.82 -9.84
CA GLU A 44 -5.23 8.58 -10.32
C GLU A 44 -4.33 7.93 -9.26
N LEU A 45 -3.49 8.69 -8.57
CA LEU A 45 -2.65 8.19 -7.49
C LEU A 45 -3.49 7.62 -6.34
N THR A 46 -4.59 8.27 -5.98
CA THR A 46 -5.49 7.81 -4.92
C THR A 46 -6.21 6.53 -5.33
N GLU A 47 -6.67 6.42 -6.57
CA GLU A 47 -7.35 5.23 -7.07
C GLU A 47 -6.39 4.04 -7.20
N ASN A 48 -5.18 4.24 -7.67
CA ASN A 48 -4.16 3.19 -7.72
C ASN A 48 -3.78 2.70 -6.32
N TYR A 49 -3.56 3.61 -5.38
CA TYR A 49 -3.30 3.26 -3.99
C TYR A 49 -4.44 2.43 -3.38
N ARG A 50 -5.70 2.81 -3.65
CA ARG A 50 -6.87 2.07 -3.18
C ARG A 50 -6.94 0.66 -3.77
N LYS A 51 -6.63 0.51 -5.07
CA LYS A 51 -6.59 -0.81 -5.73
C LYS A 51 -5.50 -1.71 -5.13
N GLU A 52 -4.30 -1.18 -4.95
CA GLU A 52 -3.18 -1.91 -4.35
C GLU A 52 -3.49 -2.33 -2.91
N LEU A 53 -4.07 -1.44 -2.11
CA LEU A 53 -4.49 -1.75 -0.75
C LEU A 53 -5.56 -2.85 -0.72
N LEU A 54 -6.56 -2.80 -1.60
CA LEU A 54 -7.59 -3.84 -1.71
C LEU A 54 -7.00 -5.18 -2.15
N GLN A 55 -6.07 -5.18 -3.09
CA GLN A 55 -5.38 -6.37 -3.54
C GLN A 55 -4.55 -7.00 -2.41
N TRP A 56 -3.81 -6.18 -1.68
CA TRP A 56 -3.08 -6.61 -0.49
C TRP A 56 -4.02 -7.23 0.54
N TYR A 57 -5.11 -6.54 0.88
CA TYR A 57 -6.12 -7.03 1.83
C TYR A 57 -6.71 -8.37 1.40
N THR A 58 -7.11 -8.51 0.14
CA THR A 58 -7.64 -9.76 -0.42
C THR A 58 -6.63 -10.90 -0.28
N SER A 59 -5.34 -10.63 -0.60
CA SER A 59 -4.27 -11.62 -0.47
C SER A 59 -4.04 -12.06 0.98
N VAL A 60 -4.14 -11.13 1.93
CA VAL A 60 -4.03 -11.43 3.38
C VAL A 60 -5.19 -12.32 3.82
N VAL A 61 -6.42 -11.95 3.49
CA VAL A 61 -7.61 -12.72 3.87
C VAL A 61 -7.57 -14.13 3.26
N GLU A 62 -7.21 -14.23 1.99
CA GLU A 62 -7.09 -15.51 1.29
C GLU A 62 -6.09 -16.45 1.97
N ILE A 63 -4.88 -15.98 2.28
CA ILE A 63 -3.87 -16.82 2.91
C ILE A 63 -4.26 -17.22 4.33
N MET A 64 -4.90 -16.32 5.09
CA MET A 64 -5.39 -16.63 6.43
C MET A 64 -6.49 -17.71 6.39
N ILE A 65 -7.44 -17.61 5.47
CA ILE A 65 -8.50 -18.62 5.28
C ILE A 65 -7.88 -19.98 4.91
N ARG A 66 -6.91 -20.00 4.00
CA ARG A 66 -6.21 -21.24 3.63
C ARG A 66 -5.51 -21.89 4.81
N ILE A 67 -4.83 -21.11 5.65
CA ILE A 67 -4.20 -21.62 6.88
C ILE A 67 -5.27 -22.20 7.83
N ILE A 68 -6.37 -21.48 8.09
CA ILE A 68 -7.45 -21.94 8.96
C ILE A 68 -8.03 -23.26 8.45
N HIS A 69 -8.40 -23.35 7.17
CA HIS A 69 -8.93 -24.58 6.59
C HIS A 69 -7.96 -25.77 6.69
N SER A 70 -6.67 -25.52 6.45
CA SER A 70 -5.65 -26.56 6.61
C SER A 70 -5.53 -27.03 8.07
N MET A 71 -5.69 -26.13 9.04
CA MET A 71 -5.71 -26.47 10.46
C MET A 71 -6.97 -27.27 10.84
N GLU A 72 -8.15 -26.88 10.32
CA GLU A 72 -9.41 -27.59 10.56
C GLU A 72 -9.40 -29.02 9.96
N SER A 73 -8.86 -29.20 8.76
CA SER A 73 -8.70 -30.51 8.12
C SER A 73 -7.59 -31.38 8.74
N GLN A 74 -6.84 -30.85 9.71
CA GLN A 74 -5.67 -31.46 10.32
C GLN A 74 -4.50 -31.75 9.37
N GLU A 75 -4.59 -31.41 8.09
CA GLU A 75 -3.51 -31.54 7.12
C GLU A 75 -2.29 -30.70 7.55
N PHE A 76 -2.54 -29.54 8.16
CA PHE A 76 -1.53 -28.61 8.64
C PHE A 76 -0.51 -29.27 9.60
N PHE A 77 -0.89 -30.34 10.27
CA PHE A 77 -0.07 -31.04 11.26
C PHE A 77 0.63 -32.29 10.69
N SER A 78 0.42 -32.62 9.41
CA SER A 78 1.07 -33.74 8.77
C SER A 78 2.46 -33.39 8.24
N ASP A 79 3.39 -34.34 8.28
CA ASP A 79 4.75 -34.16 7.74
C ASP A 79 4.73 -33.93 6.22
N GLU A 80 3.79 -34.54 5.51
CA GLU A 80 3.63 -34.41 4.07
C GLU A 80 3.23 -32.98 3.66
N PHE A 81 2.55 -32.26 4.55
CA PHE A 81 2.07 -30.90 4.32
C PHE A 81 3.11 -29.82 4.71
N GLN A 82 4.24 -30.18 5.27
CA GLN A 82 5.27 -29.22 5.73
C GLN A 82 5.71 -28.19 4.68
N PRO A 83 5.99 -28.57 3.40
CA PRO A 83 6.38 -27.60 2.39
C PRO A 83 5.29 -26.54 2.14
N GLN A 84 4.03 -26.95 2.02
CA GLN A 84 2.89 -26.06 1.79
C GLN A 84 2.66 -25.14 2.99
N LYS A 85 2.81 -25.65 4.19
CA LYS A 85 2.73 -24.86 5.43
C LYS A 85 3.79 -23.76 5.47
N MET A 86 5.04 -24.13 5.20
CA MET A 86 6.13 -23.14 5.16
C MET A 86 5.92 -22.09 4.08
N GLU A 87 5.39 -22.47 2.92
CA GLU A 87 5.02 -21.54 1.86
C GLU A 87 3.93 -20.54 2.34
N MET A 88 2.85 -21.05 2.94
CA MET A 88 1.76 -20.21 3.44
C MET A 88 2.24 -19.23 4.53
N LEU A 89 3.03 -19.70 5.49
CA LEU A 89 3.59 -18.87 6.54
C LEU A 89 4.57 -17.82 5.99
N SER A 90 5.44 -18.20 5.06
CA SER A 90 6.35 -17.26 4.38
C SER A 90 5.58 -16.20 3.62
N ARG A 91 4.51 -16.57 2.91
CA ARG A 91 3.65 -15.62 2.20
C ARG A 91 2.94 -14.65 3.16
N LEU A 92 2.42 -15.15 4.29
CA LEU A 92 1.80 -14.29 5.31
C LEU A 92 2.82 -13.32 5.91
N SER A 93 4.04 -13.79 6.20
CA SER A 93 5.13 -12.92 6.66
C SER A 93 5.48 -11.83 5.65
N ALA A 94 5.61 -12.18 4.37
CA ALA A 94 5.87 -11.21 3.30
C ALA A 94 4.75 -10.17 3.18
N LEU A 95 3.48 -10.59 3.24
CA LEU A 95 2.33 -9.69 3.22
C LEU A 95 2.31 -8.77 4.45
N THR A 96 2.75 -9.25 5.62
CA THR A 96 2.88 -8.41 6.82
C THR A 96 3.93 -7.31 6.63
N GLU A 97 5.07 -7.62 6.01
CA GLU A 97 6.08 -6.61 5.70
C GLU A 97 5.62 -5.62 4.62
N ILE A 98 4.95 -6.07 3.57
CA ILE A 98 4.32 -5.19 2.56
C ILE A 98 3.27 -4.29 3.23
N GLY A 99 2.53 -4.80 4.18
CA GLY A 99 1.53 -4.05 4.93
C GLY A 99 2.07 -2.79 5.65
N ARG A 100 3.37 -2.73 5.95
CA ARG A 100 4.01 -1.55 6.56
C ARG A 100 3.97 -0.32 5.68
N PHE A 101 3.87 -0.47 4.35
CA PHE A 101 3.68 0.65 3.44
C PHE A 101 2.29 1.27 3.56
N TYR A 102 1.29 0.48 3.95
CA TYR A 102 -0.09 0.92 4.12
C TYR A 102 -0.41 1.32 5.56
N PHE A 103 0.23 0.66 6.52
CA PHE A 103 0.02 0.80 7.97
C PHE A 103 1.36 1.06 8.66
N PRO A 104 1.90 2.29 8.56
CA PRO A 104 3.17 2.63 9.21
C PRO A 104 3.05 2.58 10.72
N ASN A 105 4.16 2.32 11.40
CA ASN A 105 4.22 2.32 12.84
C ASN A 105 3.81 3.67 13.44
N VAL A 106 3.18 3.65 14.60
CA VAL A 106 2.74 4.83 15.34
C VAL A 106 3.82 5.25 16.33
N ILE A 107 4.34 6.47 16.19
CA ILE A 107 5.34 7.05 17.12
C ILE A 107 4.59 7.84 18.18
N LYS A 108 4.71 7.40 19.45
CA LYS A 108 4.02 8.05 20.58
C LYS A 108 4.89 9.04 21.37
N GLY A 109 6.15 9.25 20.95
CA GLY A 109 7.07 10.17 21.63
C GLY A 109 7.74 9.60 22.89
N ASP A 110 7.55 8.33 23.19
CA ASP A 110 8.16 7.59 24.31
C ASP A 110 9.48 6.89 23.93
N TYR A 111 10.04 7.23 22.77
CA TYR A 111 11.27 6.66 22.24
C TYR A 111 11.26 5.13 22.03
N PHE A 112 10.11 4.49 22.07
CA PHE A 112 10.00 3.04 21.85
C PHE A 112 10.56 2.62 20.51
N GLY A 113 11.54 1.71 20.53
CA GLY A 113 12.19 1.19 19.32
C GLY A 113 13.12 2.19 18.62
N HIS A 114 13.58 3.24 19.30
CA HIS A 114 14.46 4.25 18.71
C HIS A 114 15.83 3.70 18.27
N ASP A 115 16.23 2.56 18.82
CA ASP A 115 17.41 1.76 18.45
C ASP A 115 17.25 0.98 17.14
N LYS A 116 16.02 0.91 16.61
CA LYS A 116 15.71 0.17 15.38
C LYS A 116 15.83 1.07 14.14
N PRO A 117 15.97 0.47 12.94
CA PRO A 117 15.83 1.23 11.69
C PRO A 117 14.51 1.99 11.65
N SER A 118 14.49 3.16 11.00
CA SER A 118 13.35 4.11 11.03
C SER A 118 11.99 3.47 10.67
N ALA A 119 11.97 2.52 9.74
CA ALA A 119 10.75 1.81 9.36
C ALA A 119 10.18 0.89 10.47
N TYR A 120 10.95 0.61 11.52
CA TYR A 120 10.58 -0.29 12.62
C TYR A 120 10.46 0.43 13.96
N GLN A 121 10.69 1.75 13.99
CA GLN A 121 10.53 2.57 15.18
C GLN A 121 9.04 2.73 15.53
N GLY A 122 8.75 2.94 16.83
CA GLY A 122 7.39 3.08 17.31
C GLY A 122 6.62 1.75 17.44
N TYR A 123 5.34 1.88 17.67
CA TYR A 123 4.41 0.76 17.84
C TYR A 123 3.85 0.32 16.51
N ARG A 124 3.83 -0.97 16.28
CA ARG A 124 3.19 -1.54 15.09
C ARG A 124 1.71 -1.19 15.07
N ASP A 125 1.18 -0.91 13.87
CA ASP A 125 -0.25 -0.73 13.69
C ASP A 125 -1.02 -1.99 14.08
N ILE A 126 -2.23 -1.82 14.62
CA ILE A 126 -3.05 -2.91 15.15
C ILE A 126 -3.38 -3.97 14.09
N CYS A 127 -3.56 -3.54 12.82
CA CYS A 127 -3.81 -4.48 11.73
C CYS A 127 -2.62 -5.42 11.51
N LEU A 128 -1.40 -4.88 11.53
CA LEU A 128 -0.19 -5.68 11.37
C LEU A 128 0.14 -6.49 12.63
N GLU A 129 -0.17 -5.96 13.82
CA GLU A 129 -0.01 -6.70 15.06
C GLU A 129 -0.89 -7.95 15.09
N PHE A 130 -2.12 -7.84 14.60
CA PHE A 130 -3.02 -8.98 14.45
C PHE A 130 -2.43 -10.05 13.50
N LEU A 131 -1.86 -9.65 12.36
CA LEU A 131 -1.23 -10.60 11.42
C LEU A 131 -0.03 -11.32 12.05
N VAL A 132 0.79 -10.60 12.79
CA VAL A 132 1.93 -11.21 13.52
C VAL A 132 1.44 -12.15 14.60
N TYR A 133 0.40 -11.79 15.33
CA TYR A 133 -0.21 -12.68 16.33
C TYR A 133 -0.76 -13.96 15.68
N PHE A 134 -1.48 -13.83 14.58
CA PHE A 134 -2.00 -14.96 13.82
C PHE A 134 -0.87 -15.87 13.32
N TYR A 135 0.17 -15.28 12.72
CA TYR A 135 1.36 -16.01 12.27
C TYR A 135 2.00 -16.81 13.41
N ASN A 136 2.25 -16.17 14.55
CA ASN A 136 2.86 -16.82 15.70
C ASN A 136 1.98 -17.93 16.28
N THR A 137 0.65 -17.77 16.27
CA THR A 137 -0.29 -18.79 16.72
C THR A 137 -0.26 -20.00 15.78
N ALA A 138 -0.29 -19.78 14.47
CA ALA A 138 -0.16 -20.84 13.48
C ALA A 138 1.19 -21.57 13.58
N LEU A 139 2.28 -20.85 13.85
CA LEU A 139 3.60 -21.42 14.03
C LEU A 139 3.68 -22.29 15.30
N LYS A 140 3.18 -21.81 16.44
CA LYS A 140 3.18 -22.54 17.72
C LYS A 140 2.33 -23.82 17.69
N SER A 141 1.21 -23.82 17.01
CA SER A 141 0.36 -25.00 16.88
C SER A 141 1.09 -26.18 16.22
N VAL A 142 2.17 -25.89 15.50
CA VAL A 142 3.08 -26.88 14.90
C VAL A 142 3.96 -27.56 15.97
N ASP A 143 4.55 -26.77 16.87
CA ASP A 143 5.45 -27.29 17.90
C ASP A 143 4.68 -28.16 18.89
N ASP A 144 3.48 -27.76 19.29
CA ASP A 144 2.61 -28.52 20.20
C ASP A 144 2.16 -29.86 19.60
N SER A 145 1.90 -29.94 18.29
CA SER A 145 1.53 -31.19 17.62
C SER A 145 2.72 -32.18 17.55
N ASN A 146 3.93 -31.69 17.33
CA ASN A 146 5.13 -32.50 17.35
C ASN A 146 5.43 -33.07 18.74
N VAL A 147 5.23 -32.25 19.78
CA VAL A 147 5.37 -32.69 21.19
C VAL A 147 4.32 -33.77 21.52
N ALA A 148 3.06 -33.60 21.13
CA ALA A 148 2.00 -34.58 21.38
C ALA A 148 2.27 -35.91 20.66
N THR A 149 2.85 -35.89 19.47
CA THR A 149 3.22 -37.10 18.72
C THR A 149 4.36 -37.86 19.39
N VAL A 150 5.38 -37.15 19.89
CA VAL A 150 6.50 -37.73 20.64
C VAL A 150 6.01 -38.39 21.94
N TYR A 151 5.09 -37.75 22.67
CA TYR A 151 4.52 -38.33 23.88
C TYR A 151 3.68 -39.58 23.60
N LYS A 152 2.87 -39.60 22.52
CA LYS A 152 2.12 -40.79 22.11
C LYS A 152 3.03 -41.96 21.68
N GLY A 153 4.15 -41.67 21.00
CA GLY A 153 5.13 -42.70 20.60
C GLY A 153 5.90 -43.34 21.76
N ASN A 154 6.01 -42.65 22.90
CA ASN A 154 6.69 -43.13 24.09
C ASN A 154 5.79 -43.91 25.08
N ILE A 155 4.49 -43.90 24.90
CA ILE A 155 3.50 -44.59 25.76
C ILE A 155 3.21 -46.04 25.22
N ILE A 156 3.63 -46.37 24.01
CA ILE A 156 3.35 -47.64 23.34
C ILE A 156 4.64 -48.54 23.38
N LYS A 157 5.52 -48.33 24.28
CA LYS A 157 6.60 -49.28 24.65
C LYS A 157 6.42 -49.63 26.12
#